data_30b1cd4a318b1be1ecca5c5a4615c116
#
_entry.id   30b1cd4a318b1be1ecca5c5a4615c116
#
_cell.length_a   1.000
_cell.length_b   1.000
_cell.length_c   1.000
_cell.angle_alpha   90.00
_cell.angle_beta   90.00
_cell.angle_gamma   90.00
#
_symmetry.space_group_name_H-M   'P 1'
#
loop_
_entity.id
_entity.type
_entity.pdbx_description
1 polymer ?
#
loop_
_entity_poly.entity_id
_entity_poly.type
_entity_poly.pdbx_seq_one_letter_code
_entity_poly.pdbx_strand_id
1 'polypeptide(L)'
;FSGNGFKLSDEQEEAIEDLMLSNTLHGLVPPVKDMGHAFRQEDVNGRYIVFLKNTFPRDLSIEGMKIVLDTANGATYKVAPAAFWELGADIEAIHNTPNGININDNCGSQHTADLRKKVVESGAVIGLAFDGDGDRLIAVDEKGEEITGDQILLICANTLKEQGKLKNDLLVSTVMSNLGLRVACKKYGFKHHASKVGDRYVLEDMLKLGGVIGGEDSGHLIFLDQHTTGDGIITALQLLAAMVRTGKPLSELAGMMDIYPQKLINVNVKSKPDIKTVPQVMGVIERIEKELGEEGRVLVRYSG
;
A
#
# COMPACT_ATOMS: atom_id res chain seq x y z
N PHE A 1 17.70 1.48 -5.08
CA PHE A 1 16.92 2.18 -6.13
C PHE A 1 17.82 2.53 -7.31
N SER A 2 17.27 2.51 -8.52
CA SER A 2 17.95 2.93 -9.76
C SER A 2 18.12 4.45 -9.80
N GLY A 3 18.97 4.95 -10.74
CA GLY A 3 19.15 6.39 -10.95
C GLY A 3 17.88 7.14 -11.37
N ASN A 4 16.83 6.42 -11.77
CA ASN A 4 15.52 6.98 -12.12
C ASN A 4 14.52 6.94 -10.93
N GLY A 5 14.95 6.52 -9.74
CA GLY A 5 14.12 6.45 -8.53
C GLY A 5 13.19 5.26 -8.45
N PHE A 6 13.34 4.25 -9.32
CA PHE A 6 12.59 2.99 -9.23
C PHE A 6 13.40 1.92 -8.47
N LYS A 7 12.72 0.88 -7.98
CA LYS A 7 13.38 -0.31 -7.43
C LYS A 7 14.31 -0.93 -8.49
N LEU A 8 15.38 -1.60 -8.05
CA LEU A 8 16.29 -2.31 -8.95
C LEU A 8 15.56 -3.49 -9.62
N SER A 9 16.03 -3.93 -10.78
CA SER A 9 15.51 -5.14 -11.42
C SER A 9 15.96 -6.40 -10.67
N ASP A 10 15.24 -7.53 -10.86
CA ASP A 10 15.61 -8.81 -10.24
C ASP A 10 17.05 -9.21 -10.58
N GLU A 11 17.47 -9.02 -11.85
CA GLU A 11 18.83 -9.34 -12.26
C GLU A 11 19.88 -8.49 -11.55
N GLN A 12 19.55 -7.22 -11.23
CA GLN A 12 20.47 -6.34 -10.48
C GLN A 12 20.53 -6.71 -9.01
N GLU A 13 19.38 -7.07 -8.41
CA GLU A 13 19.31 -7.53 -7.03
C GLU A 13 20.06 -8.86 -6.86
N GLU A 14 19.81 -9.85 -7.74
CA GLU A 14 20.52 -11.13 -7.75
C GLU A 14 22.04 -10.93 -7.89
N ALA A 15 22.48 -10.04 -8.80
CA ALA A 15 23.91 -9.75 -8.97
C ALA A 15 24.54 -9.12 -7.71
N ILE A 16 23.80 -8.29 -6.97
CA ILE A 16 24.25 -7.71 -5.70
C ILE A 16 24.31 -8.79 -4.63
N GLU A 17 23.29 -9.65 -4.53
CA GLU A 17 23.26 -10.77 -3.57
C GLU A 17 24.41 -11.74 -3.84
N ASP A 18 24.68 -12.10 -5.08
CA ASP A 18 25.82 -12.95 -5.45
C ASP A 18 27.15 -12.35 -5.02
N LEU A 19 27.34 -11.04 -5.19
CA LEU A 19 28.53 -10.33 -4.70
C LEU A 19 28.64 -10.35 -3.19
N MET A 20 27.51 -10.18 -2.48
CA MET A 20 27.48 -10.16 -1.00
C MET A 20 27.71 -11.57 -0.40
N LEU A 21 27.11 -12.60 -1.00
CA LEU A 21 27.17 -13.97 -0.49
C LEU A 21 28.44 -14.72 -0.95
N SER A 22 29.04 -14.30 -2.07
CA SER A 22 30.35 -14.81 -2.51
C SER A 22 31.49 -14.09 -1.77
N ASN A 23 32.56 -14.81 -1.43
CA ASN A 23 33.76 -14.21 -0.80
C ASN A 23 34.54 -13.27 -1.74
N THR A 24 33.98 -12.85 -2.87
CA THR A 24 34.64 -12.02 -3.89
C THR A 24 34.79 -10.56 -3.47
N LEU A 25 33.94 -10.05 -2.56
CA LEU A 25 34.02 -8.68 -2.06
C LEU A 25 35.37 -8.33 -1.43
N HIS A 26 36.04 -9.28 -0.78
CA HIS A 26 37.35 -9.04 -0.18
C HIS A 26 38.44 -8.66 -1.21
N GLY A 27 38.28 -9.05 -2.49
CA GLY A 27 39.17 -8.68 -3.58
C GLY A 27 38.85 -7.34 -4.24
N LEU A 28 37.66 -6.77 -3.93
CA LEU A 28 37.16 -5.53 -4.55
C LEU A 28 37.37 -4.28 -3.67
N VAL A 29 38.08 -4.39 -2.55
CA VAL A 29 38.34 -3.24 -1.68
C VAL A 29 39.18 -2.20 -2.44
N PRO A 30 38.68 -0.98 -2.66
CA PRO A 30 39.41 0.06 -3.36
C PRO A 30 40.63 0.52 -2.55
N PRO A 31 41.68 1.03 -3.20
CA PRO A 31 42.77 1.69 -2.50
C PRO A 31 42.26 2.84 -1.63
N VAL A 32 42.93 3.10 -0.51
CA VAL A 32 42.51 4.16 0.46
C VAL A 32 42.27 5.51 -0.21
N LYS A 33 43.04 5.86 -1.24
CA LYS A 33 42.88 7.12 -2.00
C LYS A 33 41.56 7.21 -2.80
N ASP A 34 40.95 6.07 -3.12
CA ASP A 34 39.72 5.97 -3.90
C ASP A 34 38.50 5.68 -3.02
N MET A 35 38.67 5.66 -1.68
CA MET A 35 37.57 5.49 -0.73
C MET A 35 36.69 6.74 -0.71
N GLY A 36 35.38 6.54 -0.82
CA GLY A 36 34.40 7.62 -0.68
C GLY A 36 34.29 8.13 0.75
N HIS A 37 33.57 9.24 0.91
CA HIS A 37 33.26 9.84 2.20
C HIS A 37 31.80 9.62 2.57
N ALA A 38 31.54 9.29 3.85
CA ALA A 38 30.19 9.24 4.38
C ALA A 38 29.78 10.62 4.90
N PHE A 39 28.60 11.09 4.48
CA PHE A 39 28.02 12.35 4.95
C PHE A 39 26.69 12.04 5.63
N ARG A 40 26.47 12.60 6.83
CA ARG A 40 25.18 12.55 7.48
C ARG A 40 24.33 13.72 6.98
N GLN A 41 23.16 13.41 6.44
CA GLN A 41 22.17 14.44 6.09
C GLN A 41 21.18 14.57 7.25
N GLU A 42 21.17 15.72 7.89
CA GLU A 42 20.35 15.97 9.10
C GLU A 42 18.96 16.50 8.77
N ASP A 43 18.75 17.09 7.58
CA ASP A 43 17.52 17.76 7.16
C ASP A 43 16.57 16.87 6.31
N VAL A 44 16.74 15.56 6.37
CA VAL A 44 15.95 14.64 5.52
C VAL A 44 14.46 14.66 5.90
N ASN A 45 14.15 14.67 7.20
CA ASN A 45 12.77 14.71 7.67
C ASN A 45 12.01 15.95 7.20
N GLY A 46 12.62 17.13 7.30
CA GLY A 46 12.02 18.40 6.86
C GLY A 46 11.74 18.40 5.36
N ARG A 47 12.69 17.94 4.56
CA ARG A 47 12.52 17.84 3.10
C ARG A 47 11.38 16.90 2.72
N TYR A 48 11.31 15.74 3.39
CA TYR A 48 10.25 14.77 3.14
C TYR A 48 8.88 15.30 3.58
N ILE A 49 8.77 15.96 4.73
CA ILE A 49 7.53 16.60 5.17
C ILE A 49 7.04 17.64 4.15
N VAL A 50 7.95 18.48 3.64
CA VAL A 50 7.61 19.45 2.58
C VAL A 50 7.14 18.75 1.30
N PHE A 51 7.80 17.67 0.90
CA PHE A 51 7.38 16.87 -0.24
C PHE A 51 5.97 16.29 -0.03
N LEU A 52 5.72 15.64 1.11
CA LEU A 52 4.42 15.08 1.47
C LEU A 52 3.30 16.12 1.41
N LYS A 53 3.50 17.29 2.03
CA LYS A 53 2.53 18.39 2.02
C LYS A 53 2.20 18.88 0.62
N ASN A 54 3.18 18.85 -0.30
CA ASN A 54 2.94 19.23 -1.69
C ASN A 54 2.11 18.21 -2.48
N THR A 55 1.94 16.97 -1.99
CA THR A 55 1.05 15.96 -2.59
C THR A 55 -0.41 16.18 -2.20
N PHE A 56 -0.67 16.89 -1.10
CA PHE A 56 -2.04 17.25 -0.69
C PHE A 56 -2.55 18.42 -1.54
N PRO A 57 -3.80 18.36 -2.07
CA PRO A 57 -4.35 19.42 -2.90
C PRO A 57 -4.45 20.75 -2.16
N ARG A 58 -3.91 21.83 -2.75
CA ARG A 58 -3.84 23.16 -2.14
C ARG A 58 -5.20 23.84 -1.93
N ASP A 59 -6.22 23.39 -2.63
CA ASP A 59 -7.61 23.87 -2.55
C ASP A 59 -8.40 23.21 -1.41
N LEU A 60 -7.81 22.26 -0.71
CA LEU A 60 -8.42 21.51 0.39
C LEU A 60 -7.73 21.83 1.72
N SER A 61 -8.44 21.60 2.82
CA SER A 61 -7.93 21.74 4.18
C SER A 61 -8.39 20.57 5.04
N ILE A 62 -7.48 20.09 5.89
CA ILE A 62 -7.78 19.13 6.97
C ILE A 62 -7.68 19.81 8.34
N GLU A 63 -7.72 21.14 8.38
CA GLU A 63 -7.63 21.91 9.62
C GLU A 63 -8.72 21.49 10.61
N GLY A 64 -8.31 21.17 11.83
CA GLY A 64 -9.20 20.73 12.91
C GLY A 64 -9.77 19.31 12.76
N MET A 65 -9.42 18.57 11.69
CA MET A 65 -9.78 17.15 11.59
C MET A 65 -9.02 16.35 12.66
N LYS A 66 -9.75 15.63 13.51
CA LYS A 66 -9.14 14.77 14.52
C LYS A 66 -8.79 13.42 13.92
N ILE A 67 -7.51 13.09 13.92
CA ILE A 67 -6.93 11.90 13.27
C ILE A 67 -6.11 11.11 14.29
N VAL A 68 -6.30 9.79 14.37
CA VAL A 68 -5.41 8.91 15.13
C VAL A 68 -4.41 8.27 14.17
N LEU A 69 -3.12 8.37 14.50
CA LEU A 69 -2.04 7.75 13.74
C LEU A 69 -1.41 6.60 14.52
N ASP A 70 -1.35 5.42 13.92
CA ASP A 70 -0.52 4.31 14.39
C ASP A 70 0.72 4.22 13.50
N THR A 71 1.89 4.51 14.06
CA THR A 71 3.14 4.54 13.31
C THR A 71 3.95 3.24 13.41
N ALA A 72 3.34 2.18 13.97
CA ALA A 72 3.93 0.84 14.11
C ALA A 72 5.30 0.83 14.81
N ASN A 73 5.63 1.85 15.61
CA ASN A 73 6.99 2.10 16.11
C ASN A 73 8.06 2.06 15.00
N GLY A 74 7.67 2.43 13.78
CA GLY A 74 8.47 2.30 12.56
C GLY A 74 8.99 3.64 12.04
N ALA A 75 9.34 3.68 10.74
CA ALA A 75 9.99 4.81 10.11
C ALA A 75 9.14 6.10 10.11
N THR A 76 7.82 5.98 10.14
CA THR A 76 6.88 7.11 10.06
C THR A 76 6.71 7.87 11.37
N TYR A 77 7.26 7.39 12.50
CA TYR A 77 6.99 7.88 13.86
C TYR A 77 7.21 9.38 14.09
N LYS A 78 8.12 10.01 13.34
CA LYS A 78 8.33 11.46 13.38
C LYS A 78 7.63 12.18 12.26
N VAL A 79 7.76 11.65 11.04
CA VAL A 79 7.37 12.39 9.83
C VAL A 79 5.86 12.40 9.62
N ALA A 80 5.15 11.31 9.94
CA ALA A 80 3.70 11.29 9.79
C ALA A 80 3.01 12.28 10.74
N PRO A 81 3.20 12.24 12.08
CA PRO A 81 2.58 13.22 12.96
C PRO A 81 2.91 14.66 12.59
N ALA A 82 4.16 14.95 12.20
CA ALA A 82 4.57 16.30 11.82
C ALA A 82 3.89 16.76 10.53
N ALA A 83 3.82 15.92 9.49
CA ALA A 83 3.21 16.28 8.21
C ALA A 83 1.71 16.61 8.36
N PHE A 84 0.94 15.79 9.09
CA PHE A 84 -0.48 16.03 9.32
C PHE A 84 -0.72 17.24 10.23
N TRP A 85 0.10 17.42 11.28
CA TRP A 85 0.02 18.60 12.15
C TRP A 85 0.30 19.89 11.40
N GLU A 86 1.32 19.92 10.53
CA GLU A 86 1.63 21.09 9.68
C GLU A 86 0.55 21.39 8.64
N LEU A 87 -0.33 20.43 8.32
CA LEU A 87 -1.52 20.61 7.49
C LEU A 87 -2.75 21.06 8.31
N GLY A 88 -2.60 21.23 9.64
CA GLY A 88 -3.63 21.75 10.54
C GLY A 88 -4.51 20.68 11.21
N ALA A 89 -4.23 19.41 11.05
CA ALA A 89 -4.99 18.34 11.69
C ALA A 89 -4.71 18.27 13.20
N ASP A 90 -5.73 17.84 13.98
CA ASP A 90 -5.60 17.49 15.40
C ASP A 90 -5.19 16.02 15.51
N ILE A 91 -3.92 15.79 15.91
CA ILE A 91 -3.28 14.49 15.82
C ILE A 91 -3.13 13.83 17.19
N GLU A 92 -3.60 12.59 17.28
CA GLU A 92 -3.27 11.69 18.37
C GLU A 92 -2.46 10.51 17.82
N ALA A 93 -1.17 10.39 18.20
CA ALA A 93 -0.30 9.33 17.73
C ALA A 93 -0.16 8.21 18.78
N ILE A 94 -0.31 6.97 18.34
CA ILE A 94 -0.05 5.75 19.11
C ILE A 94 1.08 4.97 18.48
N HIS A 95 1.71 4.07 19.24
CA HIS A 95 2.86 3.24 18.81
C HIS A 95 3.92 4.06 18.06
N ASN A 96 4.31 5.21 18.65
CA ASN A 96 5.26 6.16 18.05
C ASN A 96 6.54 6.34 18.87
N THR A 97 6.89 5.35 19.68
CA THR A 97 8.08 5.35 20.53
C THR A 97 8.99 4.16 20.21
N PRO A 98 9.67 4.16 19.04
CA PRO A 98 10.55 3.07 18.65
C PRO A 98 11.71 2.90 19.64
N ASN A 99 11.98 1.66 20.03
CA ASN A 99 13.06 1.31 20.96
C ASN A 99 14.12 0.37 20.35
N GLY A 100 13.99 0.07 19.04
CA GLY A 100 14.91 -0.79 18.30
C GLY A 100 14.48 -2.26 18.18
N ILE A 101 13.46 -2.69 18.94
CA ILE A 101 12.98 -4.08 18.95
C ILE A 101 11.44 -4.20 18.91
N ASN A 102 10.71 -3.09 18.90
CA ASN A 102 9.23 -3.06 18.97
C ASN A 102 8.53 -2.65 17.67
N ILE A 103 9.24 -2.60 16.56
CA ILE A 103 8.65 -2.33 15.25
C ILE A 103 7.62 -3.41 14.88
N ASN A 104 6.40 -2.99 14.46
CA ASN A 104 5.28 -3.88 14.12
C ASN A 104 4.83 -4.84 15.26
N ASP A 105 5.26 -4.59 16.51
CA ASP A 105 4.89 -5.47 17.62
C ASP A 105 3.46 -5.19 18.06
N ASN A 106 2.52 -6.03 17.59
CA ASN A 106 1.07 -5.92 17.83
C ASN A 106 0.48 -4.54 17.50
N CYS A 107 0.99 -3.86 16.48
CA CYS A 107 0.58 -2.53 16.07
C CYS A 107 0.71 -2.34 14.55
N GLY A 108 0.32 -1.17 14.06
CA GLY A 108 0.40 -0.79 12.66
C GLY A 108 -0.62 -1.49 11.76
N SER A 109 -0.38 -1.48 10.45
CA SER A 109 -1.34 -1.89 9.42
C SER A 109 -1.80 -3.35 9.51
N GLN A 110 -1.06 -4.22 10.19
CA GLN A 110 -1.44 -5.63 10.36
C GLN A 110 -2.15 -5.91 11.69
N HIS A 111 -2.15 -4.97 12.63
CA HIS A 111 -2.72 -5.12 13.98
C HIS A 111 -3.45 -3.83 14.39
N THR A 112 -4.60 -3.58 13.78
CA THR A 112 -5.36 -2.34 13.94
C THR A 112 -6.23 -2.27 15.18
N ALA A 113 -6.24 -3.27 16.05
CA ALA A 113 -7.17 -3.36 17.19
C ALA A 113 -7.09 -2.14 18.13
N ASP A 114 -5.88 -1.70 18.49
CA ASP A 114 -5.69 -0.52 19.35
C ASP A 114 -6.10 0.76 18.61
N LEU A 115 -5.79 0.88 17.33
CA LEU A 115 -6.21 2.01 16.51
C LEU A 115 -7.74 2.10 16.43
N ARG A 116 -8.42 0.99 16.15
CA ARG A 116 -9.90 0.91 16.08
C ARG A 116 -10.56 1.39 17.39
N LYS A 117 -10.06 0.88 18.51
CA LYS A 117 -10.51 1.29 19.84
C LYS A 117 -10.26 2.78 20.06
N LYS A 118 -9.08 3.27 19.73
CA LYS A 118 -8.67 4.66 19.96
C LYS A 118 -9.47 5.65 19.12
N VAL A 119 -9.76 5.33 17.86
CA VAL A 119 -10.63 6.15 16.99
C VAL A 119 -12.00 6.38 17.64
N VAL A 120 -12.65 5.30 18.08
CA VAL A 120 -13.97 5.40 18.71
C VAL A 120 -13.92 6.17 20.03
N GLU A 121 -12.95 5.86 20.91
CA GLU A 121 -12.80 6.52 22.22
C GLU A 121 -12.52 8.02 22.10
N SER A 122 -11.73 8.41 21.11
CA SER A 122 -11.36 9.81 20.92
C SER A 122 -12.36 10.62 20.10
N GLY A 123 -13.29 9.96 19.40
CA GLY A 123 -14.20 10.58 18.45
C GLY A 123 -13.45 11.12 17.20
N ALA A 124 -12.36 10.47 16.80
CA ALA A 124 -11.63 10.84 15.60
C ALA A 124 -12.43 10.51 14.34
N VAL A 125 -12.23 11.29 13.27
CA VAL A 125 -12.93 11.09 12.00
C VAL A 125 -12.31 9.97 11.18
N ILE A 126 -11.06 9.58 11.49
CA ILE A 126 -10.31 8.52 10.83
C ILE A 126 -9.14 8.08 11.70
N GLY A 127 -8.79 6.80 11.59
CA GLY A 127 -7.52 6.23 12.03
C GLY A 127 -6.66 5.82 10.84
N LEU A 128 -5.35 6.02 10.94
CA LEU A 128 -4.39 5.70 9.88
C LEU A 128 -3.28 4.84 10.47
N ALA A 129 -3.19 3.58 10.04
CA ALA A 129 -2.17 2.62 10.47
C ALA A 129 -1.13 2.41 9.36
N PHE A 130 0.10 2.76 9.65
CA PHE A 130 1.26 2.48 8.80
C PHE A 130 1.90 1.15 9.18
N ASP A 131 2.73 0.60 8.33
CA ASP A 131 3.62 -0.50 8.69
C ASP A 131 5.02 0.01 9.05
N GLY A 132 5.93 -0.90 9.33
CA GLY A 132 7.23 -0.57 9.92
C GLY A 132 8.11 0.33 9.07
N ASP A 133 8.13 0.17 7.76
CA ASP A 133 8.88 1.01 6.81
C ASP A 133 8.02 2.12 6.18
N GLY A 134 6.70 2.10 6.41
CA GLY A 134 5.80 3.19 6.08
C GLY A 134 5.32 3.20 4.63
N ASP A 135 5.50 2.11 3.89
CA ASP A 135 5.09 2.00 2.51
C ASP A 135 3.63 1.55 2.33
N ARG A 136 2.96 1.14 3.42
CA ARG A 136 1.56 0.69 3.47
C ARG A 136 0.71 1.54 4.37
N LEU A 137 -0.58 1.60 4.04
CA LEU A 137 -1.64 2.20 4.83
C LEU A 137 -2.84 1.28 4.92
N ILE A 138 -3.32 1.04 6.14
CA ILE A 138 -4.67 0.57 6.43
C ILE A 138 -5.38 1.67 7.19
N ALA A 139 -6.62 1.96 6.85
CA ALA A 139 -7.40 2.99 7.52
C ALA A 139 -8.47 2.37 8.45
N VAL A 140 -8.94 3.17 9.39
CA VAL A 140 -10.06 2.85 10.27
C VAL A 140 -11.06 3.99 10.17
N ASP A 141 -12.31 3.69 9.92
CA ASP A 141 -13.37 4.69 9.82
C ASP A 141 -13.80 5.23 11.19
N GLU A 142 -14.66 6.24 11.21
CA GLU A 142 -15.18 6.89 12.40
C GLU A 142 -16.03 5.98 13.33
N LYS A 143 -16.37 4.77 12.85
CA LYS A 143 -17.10 3.74 13.61
C LYS A 143 -16.17 2.67 14.19
N GLY A 144 -14.88 2.74 13.87
CA GLY A 144 -13.90 1.75 14.28
C GLY A 144 -13.82 0.53 13.35
N GLU A 145 -14.37 0.61 12.13
CA GLU A 145 -14.24 -0.47 11.15
C GLU A 145 -13.00 -0.28 10.27
N GLU A 146 -12.32 -1.39 10.02
CA GLU A 146 -11.11 -1.42 9.19
C GLU A 146 -11.46 -1.28 7.71
N ILE A 147 -10.71 -0.43 7.00
CA ILE A 147 -10.85 -0.17 5.58
C ILE A 147 -9.61 -0.72 4.87
N THR A 148 -9.81 -1.69 4.01
CA THR A 148 -8.73 -2.43 3.34
C THR A 148 -8.04 -1.60 2.25
N GLY A 149 -6.85 -2.04 1.81
CA GLY A 149 -6.13 -1.42 0.71
C GLY A 149 -6.94 -1.37 -0.58
N ASP A 150 -7.73 -2.39 -0.89
CA ASP A 150 -8.60 -2.42 -2.05
C ASP A 150 -9.71 -1.34 -2.00
N GLN A 151 -10.31 -1.13 -0.82
CA GLN A 151 -11.30 -0.06 -0.63
C GLN A 151 -10.65 1.33 -0.77
N ILE A 152 -9.48 1.53 -0.15
CA ILE A 152 -8.71 2.78 -0.26
C ILE A 152 -8.34 3.05 -1.72
N LEU A 153 -7.85 2.03 -2.43
CA LEU A 153 -7.49 2.10 -3.85
C LEU A 153 -8.69 2.54 -4.71
N LEU A 154 -9.86 1.94 -4.49
CA LEU A 154 -11.08 2.28 -5.23
C LEU A 154 -11.54 3.71 -4.94
N ILE A 155 -11.54 4.14 -3.67
CA ILE A 155 -11.93 5.51 -3.27
C ILE A 155 -11.01 6.54 -3.95
N CYS A 156 -9.71 6.33 -3.88
CA CYS A 156 -8.73 7.23 -4.50
C CYS A 156 -8.84 7.23 -6.02
N ALA A 157 -9.01 6.06 -6.66
CA ALA A 157 -9.21 5.97 -8.10
C ALA A 157 -10.48 6.69 -8.56
N ASN A 158 -11.58 6.56 -7.81
CA ASN A 158 -12.83 7.28 -8.11
C ASN A 158 -12.63 8.79 -8.02
N THR A 159 -11.94 9.26 -6.99
CA THR A 159 -11.63 10.68 -6.83
C THR A 159 -10.78 11.21 -7.99
N LEU A 160 -9.78 10.45 -8.44
CA LEU A 160 -8.98 10.79 -9.63
C LEU A 160 -9.84 10.81 -10.91
N LYS A 161 -10.76 9.87 -11.05
CA LYS A 161 -11.69 9.81 -12.19
C LYS A 161 -12.60 11.03 -12.24
N GLU A 162 -13.23 11.40 -11.12
CA GLU A 162 -14.09 12.58 -11.02
C GLU A 162 -13.34 13.89 -11.33
N GLN A 163 -12.03 13.93 -11.07
CA GLN A 163 -11.16 15.05 -11.43
C GLN A 163 -10.64 15.00 -12.87
N GLY A 164 -10.97 13.97 -13.66
CA GLY A 164 -10.41 13.77 -15.00
C GLY A 164 -8.91 13.45 -15.02
N LYS A 165 -8.35 13.01 -13.88
CA LYS A 165 -6.92 12.68 -13.73
C LYS A 165 -6.62 11.18 -13.86
N LEU A 166 -7.63 10.32 -13.80
CA LEU A 166 -7.46 8.89 -13.98
C LEU A 166 -7.21 8.56 -15.45
N LYS A 167 -5.97 8.37 -15.84
CA LYS A 167 -5.61 8.04 -17.22
C LYS A 167 -6.19 6.68 -17.62
N ASN A 168 -6.76 6.62 -18.81
CA ASN A 168 -7.34 5.41 -19.42
C ASN A 168 -8.50 4.77 -18.62
N ASP A 169 -9.03 5.43 -17.59
CA ASP A 169 -9.94 4.85 -16.59
C ASP A 169 -9.37 3.56 -15.95
N LEU A 170 -8.04 3.46 -15.86
CA LEU A 170 -7.34 2.26 -15.46
C LEU A 170 -7.02 2.25 -13.97
N LEU A 171 -7.41 1.16 -13.31
CA LEU A 171 -7.01 0.79 -11.97
C LEU A 171 -6.23 -0.52 -12.03
N VAL A 172 -5.02 -0.53 -11.48
CA VAL A 172 -4.17 -1.72 -11.42
C VAL A 172 -4.16 -2.27 -10.00
N SER A 173 -4.47 -3.56 -9.84
CA SER A 173 -4.31 -4.25 -8.55
C SER A 173 -3.63 -5.60 -8.75
N THR A 174 -3.63 -6.46 -7.72
CA THR A 174 -3.05 -7.80 -7.87
C THR A 174 -4.14 -8.88 -7.98
N VAL A 175 -3.72 -10.08 -8.39
CA VAL A 175 -4.59 -11.25 -8.38
C VAL A 175 -5.06 -11.63 -6.97
N MET A 176 -4.52 -11.03 -5.91
CA MET A 176 -4.95 -11.24 -4.52
C MET A 176 -6.08 -10.33 -4.08
N SER A 177 -6.34 -9.21 -4.80
CA SER A 177 -7.41 -8.26 -4.48
C SER A 177 -8.76 -8.95 -4.30
N ASN A 178 -9.57 -8.44 -3.41
CA ASN A 178 -10.90 -8.99 -3.14
C ASN A 178 -11.77 -9.00 -4.41
N LEU A 179 -12.65 -9.98 -4.55
CA LEU A 179 -13.60 -10.03 -5.67
C LEU A 179 -14.44 -8.76 -5.77
N GLY A 180 -14.76 -8.16 -4.62
CA GLY A 180 -15.50 -6.91 -4.53
C GLY A 180 -14.88 -5.75 -5.31
N LEU A 181 -13.54 -5.66 -5.35
CA LEU A 181 -12.85 -4.65 -6.15
C LEU A 181 -13.17 -4.81 -7.64
N ARG A 182 -13.13 -6.04 -8.17
CA ARG A 182 -13.46 -6.31 -9.57
C ARG A 182 -14.91 -5.96 -9.90
N VAL A 183 -15.84 -6.32 -9.00
CA VAL A 183 -17.27 -6.00 -9.14
C VAL A 183 -17.48 -4.50 -9.09
N ALA A 184 -16.86 -3.79 -8.16
CA ALA A 184 -16.95 -2.34 -8.04
C ALA A 184 -16.32 -1.65 -9.25
N CYS A 185 -15.19 -2.11 -9.77
CA CYS A 185 -14.59 -1.58 -11.00
C CYS A 185 -15.57 -1.66 -12.18
N LYS A 186 -16.27 -2.79 -12.35
CA LYS A 186 -17.31 -2.94 -13.39
C LYS A 186 -18.46 -1.96 -13.17
N LYS A 187 -18.95 -1.83 -11.92
CA LYS A 187 -20.04 -0.93 -11.53
C LYS A 187 -19.73 0.54 -11.78
N TYR A 188 -18.52 0.98 -11.48
CA TYR A 188 -18.10 2.39 -11.61
C TYR A 188 -17.39 2.70 -12.95
N GLY A 189 -17.31 1.72 -13.84
CA GLY A 189 -16.75 1.91 -15.18
C GLY A 189 -15.25 2.12 -15.21
N PHE A 190 -14.51 1.42 -14.34
CA PHE A 190 -13.05 1.31 -14.39
C PHE A 190 -12.63 0.15 -15.28
N LYS A 191 -11.55 0.34 -16.01
CA LYS A 191 -10.78 -0.75 -16.57
C LYS A 191 -9.88 -1.31 -15.47
N HIS A 192 -10.11 -2.57 -15.10
CA HIS A 192 -9.33 -3.22 -14.05
C HIS A 192 -8.30 -4.17 -14.63
N HIS A 193 -7.04 -4.00 -14.25
CA HIS A 193 -5.95 -4.93 -14.56
C HIS A 193 -5.45 -5.58 -13.28
N ALA A 194 -5.42 -6.91 -13.25
CA ALA A 194 -4.89 -7.68 -12.12
C ALA A 194 -3.48 -8.19 -12.47
N SER A 195 -2.47 -7.60 -11.87
CA SER A 195 -1.07 -8.02 -12.00
C SER A 195 -0.74 -9.22 -11.12
N LYS A 196 0.46 -9.75 -11.27
CA LYS A 196 1.03 -10.70 -10.29
C LYS A 196 1.15 -10.04 -8.92
N VAL A 197 1.27 -10.88 -7.88
CA VAL A 197 1.50 -10.39 -6.50
C VAL A 197 2.90 -9.81 -6.39
N GLY A 198 2.97 -8.62 -5.81
CA GLY A 198 4.19 -7.86 -5.58
C GLY A 198 4.10 -6.46 -6.18
N ASP A 199 4.50 -5.47 -5.41
CA ASP A 199 4.45 -4.05 -5.75
C ASP A 199 5.20 -3.73 -7.05
N ARG A 200 6.32 -4.42 -7.31
CA ARG A 200 7.08 -4.31 -8.56
C ARG A 200 6.22 -4.63 -9.78
N TYR A 201 5.46 -5.74 -9.74
CA TYR A 201 4.62 -6.14 -10.88
C TYR A 201 3.46 -5.17 -11.09
N VAL A 202 2.90 -4.64 -10.00
CA VAL A 202 1.89 -3.58 -10.07
C VAL A 202 2.47 -2.36 -10.78
N LEU A 203 3.65 -1.91 -10.35
CA LEU A 203 4.35 -0.76 -10.95
C LEU A 203 4.69 -0.98 -12.43
N GLU A 204 5.24 -2.14 -12.78
CA GLU A 204 5.57 -2.48 -14.17
C GLU A 204 4.33 -2.45 -15.08
N ASP A 205 3.22 -3.04 -14.63
CA ASP A 205 1.96 -3.02 -15.37
C ASP A 205 1.36 -1.61 -15.44
N MET A 206 1.46 -0.80 -14.38
CA MET A 206 1.07 0.60 -14.42
C MET A 206 1.84 1.37 -15.49
N LEU A 207 3.17 1.25 -15.53
CA LEU A 207 4.03 1.90 -16.51
C LEU A 207 3.70 1.43 -17.93
N LYS A 208 3.55 0.13 -18.14
CA LYS A 208 3.26 -0.48 -19.44
C LYS A 208 1.89 -0.09 -20.00
N LEU A 209 0.88 0.02 -19.12
CA LEU A 209 -0.51 0.30 -19.51
C LEU A 209 -0.87 1.78 -19.40
N GLY A 210 0.04 2.62 -18.90
CA GLY A 210 -0.18 4.05 -18.69
C GLY A 210 -1.12 4.35 -17.52
N GLY A 211 -1.13 3.50 -16.49
CA GLY A 211 -1.88 3.72 -15.26
C GLY A 211 -1.21 4.76 -14.36
N VAL A 212 -1.99 5.49 -13.58
CA VAL A 212 -1.52 6.49 -12.62
C VAL A 212 -1.71 6.04 -11.17
N ILE A 213 -2.55 5.05 -10.93
CA ILE A 213 -2.83 4.49 -9.61
C ILE A 213 -2.90 2.97 -9.68
N GLY A 214 -2.32 2.32 -8.69
CA GLY A 214 -2.39 0.88 -8.50
C GLY A 214 -1.97 0.49 -7.08
N GLY A 215 -2.21 -0.76 -6.71
CA GLY A 215 -1.83 -1.20 -5.37
C GLY A 215 -2.30 -2.59 -5.01
N GLU A 216 -2.16 -2.91 -3.74
CA GLU A 216 -2.47 -4.20 -3.14
C GLU A 216 -3.45 -4.04 -1.97
N ASP A 217 -4.22 -5.09 -1.68
CA ASP A 217 -5.12 -5.13 -0.52
C ASP A 217 -4.40 -4.94 0.82
N SER A 218 -3.11 -5.25 0.87
CA SER A 218 -2.23 -4.98 2.02
C SER A 218 -2.02 -3.49 2.35
N GLY A 219 -2.51 -2.59 1.50
CA GLY A 219 -2.39 -1.14 1.67
C GLY A 219 -1.18 -0.51 0.99
N HIS A 220 -0.38 -1.28 0.23
CA HIS A 220 0.69 -0.72 -0.59
C HIS A 220 0.10 -0.11 -1.87
N LEU A 221 -0.05 1.21 -1.88
CA LEU A 221 -0.62 1.96 -3.01
C LEU A 221 0.41 2.87 -3.66
N ILE A 222 0.40 2.91 -4.98
CA ILE A 222 1.30 3.71 -5.82
C ILE A 222 0.49 4.77 -6.54
N PHE A 223 0.90 6.03 -6.39
CA PHE A 223 0.38 7.19 -7.11
C PHE A 223 1.50 7.73 -8.00
N LEU A 224 1.60 7.25 -9.25
CA LEU A 224 2.74 7.55 -10.14
C LEU A 224 2.93 9.03 -10.46
N ASP A 225 1.87 9.82 -10.38
CA ASP A 225 1.97 11.29 -10.55
C ASP A 225 2.58 11.97 -9.30
N GLN A 226 2.73 11.24 -8.18
CA GLN A 226 3.27 11.74 -6.91
C GLN A 226 4.62 11.10 -6.56
N HIS A 227 4.71 9.78 -6.66
CA HIS A 227 5.89 9.00 -6.26
C HIS A 227 6.08 7.76 -7.12
N THR A 228 7.31 7.23 -7.16
CA THR A 228 7.68 6.04 -7.94
C THR A 228 7.52 4.71 -7.21
N THR A 229 7.07 4.75 -5.96
CA THR A 229 6.83 3.56 -5.12
C THR A 229 5.63 3.80 -4.22
N GLY A 230 5.17 2.77 -3.50
CA GLY A 230 4.18 2.92 -2.44
C GLY A 230 4.67 3.83 -1.32
N ASP A 231 3.75 4.61 -0.77
CA ASP A 231 3.98 5.51 0.34
C ASP A 231 2.68 5.65 1.15
N GLY A 232 2.71 5.14 2.38
CA GLY A 232 1.52 5.13 3.25
C GLY A 232 1.04 6.53 3.60
N ILE A 233 1.95 7.50 3.76
CA ILE A 233 1.58 8.88 4.12
C ILE A 233 0.95 9.59 2.91
N ILE A 234 1.49 9.42 1.70
CA ILE A 234 0.85 9.92 0.47
C ILE A 234 -0.54 9.30 0.33
N THR A 235 -0.64 7.98 0.51
CA THR A 235 -1.93 7.26 0.45
C THR A 235 -2.94 7.86 1.43
N ALA A 236 -2.53 8.12 2.66
CA ALA A 236 -3.37 8.74 3.68
C ALA A 236 -3.82 10.16 3.28
N LEU A 237 -2.91 10.96 2.74
CA LEU A 237 -3.22 12.31 2.27
C LEU A 237 -4.21 12.29 1.09
N GLN A 238 -4.07 11.36 0.15
CA GLN A 238 -5.01 11.21 -0.96
C GLN A 238 -6.39 10.70 -0.49
N LEU A 239 -6.44 9.81 0.51
CA LEU A 239 -7.68 9.35 1.12
C LEU A 239 -8.41 10.49 1.84
N LEU A 240 -7.68 11.28 2.64
CA LEU A 240 -8.23 12.49 3.29
C LEU A 240 -8.71 13.52 2.25
N ALA A 241 -7.98 13.70 1.16
CA ALA A 241 -8.41 14.57 0.08
C ALA A 241 -9.74 14.09 -0.54
N ALA A 242 -9.96 12.77 -0.67
CA ALA A 242 -11.22 12.20 -1.12
C ALA A 242 -12.37 12.49 -0.13
N MET A 243 -12.12 12.31 1.18
CA MET A 243 -13.10 12.61 2.23
C MET A 243 -13.50 14.09 2.23
N VAL A 244 -12.51 15.00 2.25
CA VAL A 244 -12.76 16.45 2.24
C VAL A 244 -13.51 16.88 0.98
N ARG A 245 -13.09 16.40 -0.18
CA ARG A 245 -13.70 16.78 -1.48
C ARG A 245 -15.14 16.33 -1.60
N THR A 246 -15.47 15.16 -1.09
CA THR A 246 -16.83 14.62 -1.14
C THR A 246 -17.71 15.09 0.02
N GLY A 247 -17.12 15.56 1.11
CA GLY A 247 -17.80 15.87 2.37
C GLY A 247 -18.39 14.63 3.07
N LYS A 248 -17.92 13.43 2.70
CA LYS A 248 -18.45 12.15 3.20
C LYS A 248 -17.53 11.54 4.24
N PRO A 249 -18.09 10.89 5.29
CA PRO A 249 -17.30 10.09 6.21
C PRO A 249 -16.71 8.88 5.49
N LEU A 250 -15.62 8.34 6.05
CA LEU A 250 -14.93 7.20 5.44
C LEU A 250 -15.80 5.97 5.33
N SER A 251 -16.66 5.71 6.31
CA SER A 251 -17.62 4.58 6.30
C SER A 251 -18.58 4.62 5.11
N GLU A 252 -18.96 5.81 4.63
CA GLU A 252 -19.81 5.96 3.45
C GLU A 252 -19.01 5.71 2.17
N LEU A 253 -17.79 6.23 2.09
CA LEU A 253 -16.91 6.02 0.94
C LEU A 253 -16.51 4.54 0.80
N ALA A 254 -16.24 3.85 1.90
CA ALA A 254 -15.93 2.42 1.91
C ALA A 254 -17.07 1.55 1.37
N GLY A 255 -18.33 2.01 1.51
CA GLY A 255 -19.52 1.37 0.94
C GLY A 255 -19.56 1.35 -0.60
N MET A 256 -18.59 1.95 -1.30
CA MET A 256 -18.42 1.78 -2.74
C MET A 256 -18.08 0.34 -3.14
N MET A 257 -17.48 -0.43 -2.23
CA MET A 257 -17.05 -1.79 -2.45
C MET A 257 -17.60 -2.73 -1.36
N ASP A 258 -18.32 -3.76 -1.77
CA ASP A 258 -18.69 -4.86 -0.90
C ASP A 258 -17.51 -5.81 -0.73
N ILE A 259 -17.21 -6.24 0.50
CA ILE A 259 -16.17 -7.22 0.77
C ILE A 259 -16.75 -8.61 0.66
N TYR A 260 -16.28 -9.40 -0.29
CA TYR A 260 -16.66 -10.79 -0.45
C TYR A 260 -15.85 -11.66 0.52
N PRO A 261 -16.48 -12.66 1.16
CA PRO A 261 -15.78 -13.58 2.05
C PRO A 261 -14.63 -14.28 1.31
N GLN A 262 -13.43 -14.24 1.91
CA GLN A 262 -12.23 -14.83 1.34
C GLN A 262 -11.60 -15.80 2.35
N LYS A 263 -11.19 -16.99 1.88
CA LYS A 263 -10.50 -17.97 2.73
C LYS A 263 -9.18 -18.36 2.12
N LEU A 264 -8.09 -18.03 2.83
CA LEU A 264 -6.75 -18.50 2.50
C LEU A 264 -6.49 -19.83 3.18
N ILE A 265 -6.03 -20.83 2.39
CA ILE A 265 -5.65 -22.15 2.89
C ILE A 265 -4.23 -22.43 2.44
N ASN A 266 -3.31 -22.55 3.39
CA ASN A 266 -1.93 -22.93 3.13
C ASN A 266 -1.79 -24.45 3.22
N VAL A 267 -1.21 -25.05 2.18
CA VAL A 267 -0.97 -26.50 2.11
C VAL A 267 0.51 -26.74 1.85
N ASN A 268 1.15 -27.53 2.73
CA ASN A 268 2.54 -27.92 2.53
C ASN A 268 2.65 -28.95 1.40
N VAL A 269 3.50 -28.67 0.42
CA VAL A 269 3.73 -29.53 -0.73
C VAL A 269 5.17 -30.03 -0.75
N LYS A 270 5.38 -31.26 -1.24
CA LYS A 270 6.73 -31.87 -1.36
C LYS A 270 7.50 -31.38 -2.59
N SER A 271 6.79 -30.92 -3.62
CA SER A 271 7.36 -30.41 -4.86
C SER A 271 6.45 -29.33 -5.44
N LYS A 272 7.00 -28.46 -6.28
CA LYS A 272 6.29 -27.34 -6.92
C LYS A 272 6.24 -27.51 -8.46
N PRO A 273 5.57 -28.56 -9.03
CA PRO A 273 5.37 -28.67 -10.47
C PRO A 273 4.47 -27.52 -10.96
N ASP A 274 4.57 -27.12 -12.21
CA ASP A 274 3.58 -26.17 -12.75
C ASP A 274 2.16 -26.73 -12.53
N ILE A 275 1.35 -25.99 -11.80
CA ILE A 275 -0.02 -26.38 -11.41
C ILE A 275 -0.84 -26.76 -12.65
N LYS A 276 -0.64 -26.07 -13.77
CA LYS A 276 -1.31 -26.35 -15.05
C LYS A 276 -0.98 -27.72 -15.63
N THR A 277 0.13 -28.32 -15.20
CA THR A 277 0.54 -29.65 -15.64
C THR A 277 0.02 -30.79 -14.75
N VAL A 278 -0.78 -30.46 -13.70
CA VAL A 278 -1.35 -31.43 -12.75
C VAL A 278 -2.85 -31.59 -13.02
N PRO A 279 -3.29 -32.58 -13.81
CA PRO A 279 -4.68 -32.70 -14.27
C PRO A 279 -5.71 -32.81 -13.14
N GLN A 280 -5.36 -33.49 -12.02
CA GLN A 280 -6.24 -33.60 -10.86
C GLN A 280 -6.54 -32.27 -10.20
N VAL A 281 -5.54 -31.39 -10.10
CA VAL A 281 -5.68 -30.04 -9.53
C VAL A 281 -6.49 -29.17 -10.50
N MET A 282 -6.16 -29.19 -11.78
CA MET A 282 -6.88 -28.41 -12.79
C MET A 282 -8.35 -28.81 -12.88
N GLY A 283 -8.67 -30.11 -12.88
CA GLY A 283 -10.06 -30.56 -12.91
C GLY A 283 -10.90 -30.12 -11.70
N VAL A 284 -10.27 -30.01 -10.51
CA VAL A 284 -10.94 -29.46 -9.31
C VAL A 284 -11.14 -27.95 -9.46
N ILE A 285 -10.13 -27.21 -9.91
CA ILE A 285 -10.21 -25.75 -10.12
C ILE A 285 -11.35 -25.45 -11.09
N GLU A 286 -11.36 -26.07 -12.28
CA GLU A 286 -12.37 -25.85 -13.32
C GLU A 286 -13.79 -26.15 -12.83
N ARG A 287 -13.95 -27.22 -12.05
CA ARG A 287 -15.25 -27.57 -11.46
C ARG A 287 -15.73 -26.48 -10.51
N ILE A 288 -14.86 -26.02 -9.59
CA ILE A 288 -15.23 -25.01 -8.59
C ILE A 288 -15.47 -23.66 -9.27
N GLU A 289 -14.65 -23.26 -10.23
CA GLU A 289 -14.86 -22.02 -11.00
C GLU A 289 -16.20 -22.04 -11.74
N LYS A 290 -16.59 -23.20 -12.30
CA LYS A 290 -17.89 -23.38 -12.93
C LYS A 290 -19.05 -23.28 -11.94
N GLU A 291 -18.88 -23.83 -10.73
CA GLU A 291 -19.89 -23.75 -9.66
C GLU A 291 -20.05 -22.32 -9.12
N LEU A 292 -18.94 -21.58 -8.97
CA LEU A 292 -18.94 -20.19 -8.46
C LEU A 292 -19.41 -19.19 -9.52
N GLY A 293 -19.20 -19.45 -10.81
CA GLY A 293 -19.55 -18.53 -11.89
C GLY A 293 -18.92 -17.14 -11.73
N GLU A 294 -19.74 -16.08 -11.81
CA GLU A 294 -19.29 -14.71 -11.60
C GLU A 294 -19.27 -14.30 -10.11
N GLU A 295 -19.84 -15.08 -9.21
CA GLU A 295 -20.01 -14.79 -7.78
C GLU A 295 -18.82 -15.21 -6.93
N GLY A 296 -17.81 -15.88 -7.52
CA GLY A 296 -16.63 -16.32 -6.81
C GLY A 296 -15.43 -16.55 -7.71
N ARG A 297 -14.30 -16.91 -7.09
CA ARG A 297 -13.09 -17.32 -7.80
C ARG A 297 -12.26 -18.27 -6.96
N VAL A 298 -11.43 -19.04 -7.63
CA VAL A 298 -10.39 -19.88 -7.03
C VAL A 298 -9.03 -19.37 -7.49
N LEU A 299 -8.11 -19.18 -6.54
CA LEU A 299 -6.72 -18.84 -6.84
C LEU A 299 -5.83 -19.92 -6.20
N VAL A 300 -5.08 -20.65 -7.02
CA VAL A 300 -4.10 -21.62 -6.56
C VAL A 300 -2.72 -21.18 -7.03
N ARG A 301 -1.79 -21.01 -6.10
CA ARG A 301 -0.42 -20.62 -6.40
C ARG A 301 0.56 -21.17 -5.38
N TYR A 302 1.81 -21.28 -5.75
CA TYR A 302 2.88 -21.50 -4.78
C TYR A 302 3.22 -20.19 -4.08
N SER A 303 3.47 -20.25 -2.77
CA SER A 303 4.15 -19.15 -2.08
C SER A 303 5.60 -19.12 -2.54
N GLY A 304 6.13 -17.93 -2.77
CA GLY A 304 7.52 -17.71 -3.07
C GLY A 304 8.43 -18.16 -1.92
#